data_5cf98743f4a4667253d3b002fbf75311
#
_entry.id   5cf98743f4a4667253d3b002fbf75311
#
_cell.length_a   1.000
_cell.length_b   1.000
_cell.length_c   1.000
_cell.angle_alpha   90.00
_cell.angle_beta   90.00
_cell.angle_gamma   90.00
#
_symmetry.space_group_name_H-M   'P 1'
#
loop_
_entity.id
_entity.type
_entity.pdbx_description
1 polymer ?
#
loop_
_entity_poly.entity_id
_entity_poly.type
_entity_poly.pdbx_seq_one_letter_code
_entity_poly.pdbx_strand_id
1 'polypeptide(L)'
;MNGNNGTGASPDGGANLLFDFPFDFTQQPVAYLDGSTTNLFYLNNIMHDVWYRYGFDEASGNFQENNYGNGGNGGDSVSADAQDGSGTNNANFGTPPDGGNPRMQMFLWDGATGPISDILTINGGPLAGIYSGIPASFGGAIPVPALTEDLVLVEDDNSTASTDINDACDPVTNGASLVGKIAVIRRGACEFGFKALAAEDEGAIAVIMVNNVAGDPIVMGGGAVGGSVTIPLFMINNIDGEALITELGSAVVNGTINGTNISLDKDGSLDNGIIGHEYGHGISNRLTAGPSNTGCLNNSEQMGEGWSDYVGMMITIEPGDQGADARGIGTFATGAPITGGGIRPTHYSTDMSINNSTYNRISSVSIPHGVGYVWATMIWDMTWDLIDANGGTIGDVYTGTSGNNIAMQLVLDGMKLQPCNPGFVDGRDAILLADRLSNGGANQCLIWEAFARRGLGVSAVQGSSNNVNDGTEAFDVPTTPGCLLSTSEVDINSNFSIYPNPSNGNINISSIVDAGDVTISIVDLNGRTVFTQNVELYNSVNINAESLNTGVYIVQINGNNYTHTAKLIIK
;
A
#
# COMPACT_ATOMS: atom_id res chain seq x y z
N MET A 1 -13.57 -17.58 -8.71
CA MET A 1 -12.15 -17.27 -8.76
C MET A 1 -11.41 -18.41 -9.42
N ASN A 2 -10.57 -18.08 -10.33
CA ASN A 2 -9.70 -19.05 -10.96
C ASN A 2 -8.28 -18.68 -10.54
N GLY A 3 -7.68 -19.47 -9.67
CA GLY A 3 -6.25 -19.35 -9.44
C GLY A 3 -5.52 -19.52 -10.78
N ASN A 4 -4.47 -18.72 -11.00
CA ASN A 4 -3.56 -18.89 -12.13
C ASN A 4 -4.20 -18.74 -13.52
N ASN A 5 -4.72 -17.56 -13.89
CA ASN A 5 -5.29 -17.28 -15.22
C ASN A 5 -6.39 -18.26 -15.67
N GLY A 6 -7.21 -18.75 -14.75
CA GLY A 6 -8.26 -19.70 -15.05
C GLY A 6 -7.78 -21.16 -15.22
N THR A 7 -6.54 -21.46 -14.86
CA THR A 7 -5.96 -22.82 -14.89
C THR A 7 -5.85 -23.48 -13.54
N GLY A 8 -5.97 -22.72 -12.43
CA GLY A 8 -5.97 -23.21 -11.06
C GLY A 8 -7.32 -23.80 -10.64
N ALA A 9 -7.30 -24.69 -9.64
CA ALA A 9 -8.51 -25.21 -9.02
C ALA A 9 -9.06 -24.19 -8.02
N SER A 10 -10.39 -23.95 -8.04
CA SER A 10 -11.07 -23.24 -6.97
C SER A 10 -11.46 -24.25 -5.86
N PRO A 11 -11.47 -23.80 -4.59
CA PRO A 11 -11.94 -24.65 -3.49
C PRO A 11 -13.37 -25.15 -3.73
N ASP A 12 -13.64 -26.42 -3.39
CA ASP A 12 -14.95 -27.03 -3.51
C ASP A 12 -15.59 -27.19 -2.12
N GLY A 13 -16.63 -26.42 -1.84
CA GLY A 13 -17.43 -26.50 -0.60
C GLY A 13 -18.40 -27.70 -0.59
N GLY A 14 -18.37 -28.56 -1.59
CA GLY A 14 -19.25 -29.70 -1.74
C GLY A 14 -20.74 -29.33 -1.90
N ALA A 15 -21.61 -30.29 -1.77
CA ALA A 15 -23.05 -30.11 -1.96
C ALA A 15 -23.71 -29.14 -0.94
N ASN A 16 -23.05 -28.90 0.19
CA ASN A 16 -23.54 -28.00 1.23
C ASN A 16 -22.92 -26.58 1.14
N LEU A 17 -22.06 -26.33 0.17
CA LEU A 17 -21.32 -25.08 -0.01
C LEU A 17 -20.59 -24.65 1.27
N LEU A 18 -19.96 -25.60 1.95
CA LEU A 18 -19.20 -25.37 3.16
C LEU A 18 -17.73 -25.09 2.79
N PHE A 19 -17.29 -23.87 2.96
CA PHE A 19 -15.93 -23.40 2.65
C PHE A 19 -15.10 -23.20 3.94
N ASP A 20 -15.29 -24.05 4.93
CA ASP A 20 -14.54 -24.06 6.19
C ASP A 20 -13.29 -24.94 6.05
N PHE A 21 -12.25 -24.40 5.48
CA PHE A 21 -10.97 -25.09 5.28
C PHE A 21 -10.01 -24.76 6.43
N PRO A 22 -9.34 -25.77 7.01
CA PRO A 22 -8.45 -25.57 8.14
C PRO A 22 -7.17 -24.84 7.71
N PHE A 23 -6.64 -24.01 8.62
CA PHE A 23 -5.33 -23.43 8.52
C PHE A 23 -4.36 -24.11 9.51
N ASP A 24 -3.19 -24.50 9.02
CA ASP A 24 -2.10 -25.00 9.85
C ASP A 24 -0.84 -24.16 9.57
N PHE A 25 -0.66 -23.12 10.36
CA PHE A 25 0.49 -22.20 10.26
C PHE A 25 1.82 -22.84 10.72
N THR A 26 1.83 -24.12 11.07
CA THR A 26 3.05 -24.90 11.29
C THR A 26 3.54 -25.58 10.01
N GLN A 27 2.81 -25.42 8.90
CA GLN A 27 3.14 -25.95 7.59
C GLN A 27 3.40 -24.82 6.59
N GLN A 28 4.01 -25.15 5.45
CA GLN A 28 4.14 -24.23 4.31
C GLN A 28 2.76 -23.86 3.75
N PRO A 29 2.57 -22.64 3.21
CA PRO A 29 1.29 -22.14 2.72
C PRO A 29 0.54 -23.05 1.76
N VAL A 30 1.24 -23.83 0.96
CA VAL A 30 0.61 -24.79 0.03
C VAL A 30 -0.30 -25.80 0.75
N ALA A 31 -0.05 -26.08 2.03
CA ALA A 31 -0.86 -27.02 2.82
C ALA A 31 -2.25 -26.50 3.17
N TYR A 32 -2.47 -25.17 3.10
CA TYR A 32 -3.76 -24.54 3.37
C TYR A 32 -4.24 -23.61 2.22
N LEU A 33 -3.86 -23.94 0.99
CA LEU A 33 -4.21 -23.15 -0.21
C LEU A 33 -5.73 -22.94 -0.38
N ASP A 34 -6.54 -23.94 -0.09
CA ASP A 34 -8.01 -23.82 -0.19
C ASP A 34 -8.56 -22.76 0.77
N GLY A 35 -8.04 -22.71 2.01
CA GLY A 35 -8.37 -21.67 2.97
C GLY A 35 -7.96 -20.28 2.49
N SER A 36 -6.74 -20.14 2.01
CA SER A 36 -6.19 -18.89 1.47
C SER A 36 -6.99 -18.38 0.27
N THR A 37 -7.33 -19.26 -0.66
CA THR A 37 -8.16 -18.94 -1.82
C THR A 37 -9.56 -18.49 -1.40
N THR A 38 -10.11 -19.14 -0.38
CA THR A 38 -11.43 -18.76 0.18
C THR A 38 -11.38 -17.39 0.84
N ASN A 39 -10.33 -17.08 1.63
CA ASN A 39 -10.14 -15.75 2.21
C ASN A 39 -10.04 -14.67 1.11
N LEU A 40 -9.23 -14.91 0.11
CA LEU A 40 -9.05 -13.99 -1.02
C LEU A 40 -10.38 -13.72 -1.75
N PHE A 41 -11.18 -14.77 -1.97
CA PHE A 41 -12.54 -14.64 -2.54
C PHE A 41 -13.47 -13.82 -1.64
N TYR A 42 -13.52 -14.16 -0.38
CA TYR A 42 -14.39 -13.50 0.57
C TYR A 42 -14.06 -12.00 0.66
N LEU A 43 -12.78 -11.66 0.80
CA LEU A 43 -12.40 -10.28 0.95
C LEU A 43 -12.60 -9.45 -0.31
N ASN A 44 -12.36 -10.00 -1.52
CA ASN A 44 -12.69 -9.31 -2.76
C ASN A 44 -14.19 -8.96 -2.86
N ASN A 45 -15.08 -9.84 -2.39
CA ASN A 45 -16.52 -9.54 -2.36
C ASN A 45 -16.86 -8.50 -1.29
N ILE A 46 -16.24 -8.56 -0.11
CA ILE A 46 -16.41 -7.51 0.92
C ILE A 46 -15.93 -6.15 0.39
N MET A 47 -14.79 -6.12 -0.29
CA MET A 47 -14.28 -4.89 -0.91
C MET A 47 -15.27 -4.32 -1.93
N HIS A 48 -15.83 -5.18 -2.80
CA HIS A 48 -16.89 -4.78 -3.74
C HIS A 48 -18.08 -4.16 -3.01
N ASP A 49 -18.65 -4.86 -2.03
CA ASP A 49 -19.88 -4.44 -1.36
C ASP A 49 -19.68 -3.16 -0.54
N VAL A 50 -18.56 -3.06 0.19
CA VAL A 50 -18.24 -1.87 1.00
C VAL A 50 -18.07 -0.65 0.10
N TRP A 51 -17.22 -0.72 -0.92
CA TRP A 51 -16.93 0.45 -1.76
C TRP A 51 -18.07 0.80 -2.72
N TYR A 52 -18.92 -0.18 -3.07
CA TYR A 52 -20.18 0.08 -3.77
C TYR A 52 -21.07 1.05 -2.96
N ARG A 53 -21.11 0.85 -1.64
CA ARG A 53 -21.87 1.71 -0.71
C ARG A 53 -21.46 3.19 -0.79
N TYR A 54 -20.20 3.47 -1.09
CA TYR A 54 -19.65 4.82 -1.23
C TYR A 54 -19.68 5.34 -2.68
N GLY A 55 -20.16 4.53 -3.63
CA GLY A 55 -20.36 4.94 -5.01
C GLY A 55 -19.30 4.46 -5.98
N PHE A 56 -18.52 3.42 -5.64
CA PHE A 56 -17.80 2.62 -6.64
C PHE A 56 -18.80 1.62 -7.25
N ASP A 57 -19.76 2.17 -7.98
CA ASP A 57 -20.88 1.48 -8.59
C ASP A 57 -20.62 1.13 -10.06
N GLU A 58 -21.61 0.55 -10.73
CA GLU A 58 -21.55 0.13 -12.13
C GLU A 58 -21.18 1.30 -13.07
N ALA A 59 -21.76 2.46 -12.84
CA ALA A 59 -21.48 3.66 -13.65
C ALA A 59 -20.05 4.19 -13.42
N SER A 60 -19.47 3.88 -12.27
CA SER A 60 -18.10 4.20 -11.91
C SER A 60 -17.10 3.13 -12.37
N GLY A 61 -17.59 2.04 -13.00
CA GLY A 61 -16.77 0.93 -13.50
C GLY A 61 -16.27 0.00 -12.39
N ASN A 62 -17.15 -0.38 -11.45
CA ASN A 62 -16.84 -1.40 -10.45
C ASN A 62 -16.64 -2.79 -11.10
N PHE A 63 -16.19 -3.76 -10.33
CA PHE A 63 -15.79 -5.08 -10.81
C PHE A 63 -16.86 -6.11 -10.55
N GLN A 64 -17.77 -6.32 -11.51
CA GLN A 64 -18.81 -7.34 -11.38
C GLN A 64 -19.20 -7.98 -12.70
N GLU A 65 -19.68 -9.22 -12.63
CA GLU A 65 -20.06 -9.99 -13.81
C GLU A 65 -21.33 -9.45 -14.48
N ASN A 66 -22.29 -8.98 -13.70
CA ASN A 66 -23.58 -8.52 -14.22
C ASN A 66 -23.95 -7.17 -13.60
N ASN A 67 -24.06 -6.16 -14.42
CA ASN A 67 -24.42 -4.80 -14.00
C ASN A 67 -25.93 -4.57 -13.87
N TYR A 68 -26.75 -5.57 -14.08
CA TYR A 68 -28.22 -5.50 -13.94
C TYR A 68 -28.91 -4.33 -14.63
N GLY A 69 -28.23 -3.71 -15.60
CA GLY A 69 -28.73 -2.54 -16.33
C GLY A 69 -28.51 -1.19 -15.64
N ASN A 70 -27.70 -1.14 -14.59
CA ASN A 70 -27.40 0.08 -13.82
C ASN A 70 -26.34 0.99 -14.47
N GLY A 71 -25.83 0.64 -15.63
CA GLY A 71 -24.78 1.39 -16.34
C GLY A 71 -23.45 0.65 -16.37
N GLY A 72 -22.40 1.30 -16.88
CA GLY A 72 -21.09 0.67 -17.04
C GLY A 72 -21.10 -0.56 -17.95
N ASN A 73 -19.99 -1.28 -18.00
CA ASN A 73 -19.86 -2.55 -18.70
C ASN A 73 -19.69 -3.68 -17.67
N GLY A 74 -20.49 -4.73 -17.78
CA GLY A 74 -20.32 -5.94 -16.95
C GLY A 74 -19.39 -6.95 -17.62
N GLY A 75 -19.22 -8.11 -16.94
CA GLY A 75 -18.32 -9.16 -17.41
C GLY A 75 -16.88 -8.90 -17.03
N ASP A 76 -16.64 -8.13 -15.98
CA ASP A 76 -15.32 -7.69 -15.55
C ASP A 76 -15.04 -7.95 -14.06
N SER A 77 -15.60 -9.05 -13.54
CA SER A 77 -15.27 -9.54 -12.21
C SER A 77 -13.76 -9.77 -12.03
N VAL A 78 -13.26 -9.56 -10.81
CA VAL A 78 -11.84 -9.71 -10.49
C VAL A 78 -11.39 -11.18 -10.62
N SER A 79 -10.33 -11.41 -11.38
CA SER A 79 -9.58 -12.67 -11.37
C SER A 79 -8.50 -12.56 -10.28
N ALA A 80 -8.70 -13.28 -9.16
CA ALA A 80 -7.79 -13.22 -8.02
C ALA A 80 -7.04 -14.55 -7.85
N ASP A 81 -5.71 -14.49 -7.94
CA ASP A 81 -4.82 -15.64 -7.86
C ASP A 81 -4.15 -15.70 -6.47
N ALA A 82 -4.48 -16.72 -5.68
CA ALA A 82 -3.84 -17.00 -4.40
C ALA A 82 -2.52 -17.76 -4.62
N GLN A 83 -1.49 -17.43 -3.84
CA GLN A 83 -0.18 -18.07 -3.90
C GLN A 83 0.36 -18.14 -5.34
N ASP A 84 0.23 -17.05 -6.10
CA ASP A 84 0.69 -17.00 -7.49
C ASP A 84 2.21 -17.19 -7.57
N GLY A 85 2.66 -18.18 -8.32
CA GLY A 85 4.06 -18.58 -8.42
C GLY A 85 4.91 -17.68 -9.32
N SER A 86 4.38 -16.58 -9.85
CA SER A 86 5.13 -15.68 -10.75
C SER A 86 6.00 -14.65 -10.03
N GLY A 87 5.92 -14.56 -8.69
CA GLY A 87 6.71 -13.66 -7.88
C GLY A 87 6.73 -14.05 -6.40
N THR A 88 7.49 -13.31 -5.59
CA THR A 88 7.55 -13.42 -4.13
C THR A 88 7.63 -12.02 -3.50
N ASN A 89 7.31 -11.90 -2.21
CA ASN A 89 7.47 -10.67 -1.42
C ASN A 89 6.76 -9.44 -2.02
N ASN A 90 5.64 -9.65 -2.67
CA ASN A 90 4.85 -8.63 -3.33
C ASN A 90 3.41 -9.11 -3.56
N ALA A 91 2.60 -8.22 -4.12
CA ALA A 91 1.32 -8.48 -4.75
C ALA A 91 1.16 -7.51 -5.92
N ASN A 92 0.15 -7.65 -6.75
CA ASN A 92 -0.18 -6.66 -7.76
C ASN A 92 -1.63 -6.72 -8.22
N PHE A 93 -2.13 -5.61 -8.77
CA PHE A 93 -3.45 -5.50 -9.36
C PHE A 93 -3.40 -4.87 -10.75
N GLY A 94 -3.69 -5.63 -11.77
CA GLY A 94 -3.84 -5.14 -13.15
C GLY A 94 -5.24 -4.59 -13.37
N THR A 95 -5.36 -3.30 -13.75
CA THR A 95 -6.64 -2.62 -13.96
C THR A 95 -6.86 -2.29 -15.44
N PRO A 96 -7.58 -3.12 -16.21
CA PRO A 96 -7.99 -2.75 -17.55
C PRO A 96 -9.13 -1.73 -17.52
N PRO A 97 -9.45 -1.05 -18.63
CA PRO A 97 -10.68 -0.26 -18.77
C PRO A 97 -11.94 -1.08 -18.48
N ASP A 98 -13.02 -0.35 -18.11
CA ASP A 98 -14.34 -0.91 -17.81
C ASP A 98 -14.82 -1.93 -18.86
N GLY A 99 -15.30 -3.08 -18.40
CA GLY A 99 -15.63 -4.26 -19.21
C GLY A 99 -14.47 -5.22 -19.46
N GLY A 100 -13.29 -4.94 -18.94
CA GLY A 100 -12.15 -5.86 -18.91
C GLY A 100 -11.89 -6.40 -17.52
N ASN A 101 -11.66 -7.72 -17.39
CA ASN A 101 -11.43 -8.37 -16.10
C ASN A 101 -10.13 -7.89 -15.45
N PRO A 102 -10.17 -7.28 -14.28
CA PRO A 102 -8.96 -7.01 -13.50
C PRO A 102 -8.34 -8.31 -12.98
N ARG A 103 -7.03 -8.26 -12.72
CA ARG A 103 -6.31 -9.39 -12.15
C ARG A 103 -5.57 -8.98 -10.88
N MET A 104 -5.83 -9.69 -9.79
CA MET A 104 -5.11 -9.60 -8.53
C MET A 104 -4.20 -10.82 -8.37
N GLN A 105 -2.91 -10.62 -8.14
CA GLN A 105 -1.95 -11.70 -7.88
C GLN A 105 -1.38 -11.53 -6.48
N MET A 106 -1.60 -12.52 -5.63
CA MET A 106 -1.08 -12.55 -4.27
C MET A 106 0.05 -13.56 -4.17
N PHE A 107 1.25 -13.09 -3.83
CA PHE A 107 2.44 -13.92 -3.76
C PHE A 107 2.71 -14.44 -2.35
N LEU A 108 3.55 -15.47 -2.28
CA LEU A 108 4.16 -15.86 -1.01
C LEU A 108 5.24 -14.86 -0.60
N TRP A 109 5.36 -14.65 0.68
CA TRP A 109 6.39 -13.83 1.30
C TRP A 109 7.35 -14.76 2.02
N ASP A 110 8.65 -14.60 1.71
CA ASP A 110 9.68 -15.36 2.36
C ASP A 110 9.52 -15.23 3.87
N GLY A 111 9.52 -16.32 4.58
CA GLY A 111 9.49 -16.32 6.04
C GLY A 111 10.61 -15.44 6.59
N ALA A 112 10.37 -14.80 7.72
CA ALA A 112 11.31 -13.83 8.29
C ALA A 112 12.75 -14.32 8.17
N THR A 113 13.56 -13.60 7.41
CA THR A 113 15.01 -13.85 7.23
C THR A 113 15.79 -13.49 8.50
N GLY A 114 15.22 -13.85 9.67
CA GLY A 114 15.89 -13.73 10.94
C GLY A 114 16.82 -14.92 11.18
N PRO A 115 17.74 -14.81 12.15
CA PRO A 115 18.57 -15.93 12.56
C PRO A 115 17.69 -17.10 12.99
N ILE A 116 17.91 -18.28 12.39
CA ILE A 116 17.33 -19.53 12.88
C ILE A 116 18.08 -19.86 14.16
N SER A 117 17.39 -19.95 15.29
CA SER A 117 17.98 -20.02 16.63
C SER A 117 18.80 -21.30 16.89
N ASP A 118 18.54 -22.35 16.11
CA ASP A 118 19.15 -23.70 16.29
C ASP A 118 19.58 -24.34 14.97
N ILE A 119 20.01 -23.50 14.00
CA ILE A 119 20.48 -23.98 12.70
C ILE A 119 21.73 -24.84 12.78
N LEU A 120 22.58 -24.62 13.79
CA LEU A 120 23.81 -25.38 14.05
C LEU A 120 23.84 -25.84 15.49
N THR A 121 24.12 -27.13 15.70
CA THR A 121 24.48 -27.70 16.99
C THR A 121 25.89 -28.23 16.91
N ILE A 122 26.78 -27.78 17.80
CA ILE A 122 28.12 -28.40 17.99
C ILE A 122 27.95 -29.54 18.97
N ASN A 123 28.33 -30.77 18.55
CA ASN A 123 27.97 -32.01 19.22
C ASN A 123 28.93 -32.42 20.37
N GLY A 124 29.94 -31.61 20.70
CA GLY A 124 30.87 -31.89 21.77
C GLY A 124 32.00 -30.88 21.86
N GLY A 125 32.94 -31.12 22.81
CA GLY A 125 34.07 -30.23 23.01
C GLY A 125 33.72 -28.93 23.77
N PRO A 126 34.67 -27.97 23.81
CA PRO A 126 34.50 -26.71 24.55
C PRO A 126 33.38 -25.82 24.01
N LEU A 127 33.02 -25.99 22.72
CA LEU A 127 32.00 -25.22 22.04
C LEU A 127 30.67 -25.96 21.93
N ALA A 128 30.47 -27.07 22.67
CA ALA A 128 29.20 -27.80 22.63
C ALA A 128 28.02 -26.88 22.96
N GLY A 129 27.03 -26.79 22.03
CA GLY A 129 25.89 -25.87 22.19
C GLY A 129 25.14 -25.68 20.90
N ILE A 130 24.11 -24.82 21.00
CA ILE A 130 23.21 -24.46 19.91
C ILE A 130 23.57 -23.03 19.45
N TYR A 131 23.64 -22.85 18.13
CA TYR A 131 24.06 -21.60 17.51
C TYR A 131 23.03 -21.15 16.49
N SER A 132 22.79 -19.87 16.48
CA SER A 132 21.90 -19.22 15.50
C SER A 132 22.67 -18.84 14.24
N GLY A 133 21.97 -18.82 13.11
CA GLY A 133 22.53 -18.36 11.83
C GLY A 133 21.45 -18.00 10.83
N ILE A 134 21.85 -17.31 9.77
CA ILE A 134 20.95 -16.89 8.69
C ILE A 134 21.29 -17.67 7.42
N PRO A 135 20.32 -18.40 6.81
CA PRO A 135 20.50 -19.02 5.50
C PRO A 135 20.85 -17.99 4.40
N ALA A 136 21.60 -18.42 3.40
CA ALA A 136 21.82 -17.60 2.20
C ALA A 136 20.57 -17.55 1.32
N SER A 137 20.50 -16.53 0.45
CA SER A 137 19.45 -16.42 -0.57
C SER A 137 19.73 -17.27 -1.83
N PHE A 138 20.74 -18.14 -1.80
CA PHE A 138 21.17 -19.01 -2.89
C PHE A 138 21.71 -20.33 -2.33
N GLY A 139 22.01 -21.29 -3.22
CA GLY A 139 22.47 -22.62 -2.84
C GLY A 139 21.33 -23.56 -2.48
N GLY A 140 21.65 -24.70 -1.88
CA GLY A 140 20.71 -25.74 -1.49
C GLY A 140 19.90 -25.37 -0.24
N ALA A 141 18.72 -25.99 -0.07
CA ALA A 141 17.93 -25.85 1.15
C ALA A 141 18.68 -26.42 2.38
N ILE A 142 18.48 -25.78 3.55
CA ILE A 142 18.99 -26.31 4.82
C ILE A 142 18.39 -27.71 5.05
N PRO A 143 19.19 -28.73 5.41
CA PRO A 143 18.77 -30.12 5.37
C PRO A 143 17.63 -30.48 6.34
N VAL A 144 16.63 -31.18 5.83
CA VAL A 144 15.61 -31.91 6.59
C VAL A 144 15.50 -33.31 5.98
N PRO A 145 15.87 -34.39 6.71
CA PRO A 145 16.37 -34.46 8.12
C PRO A 145 17.72 -33.79 8.29
N ALA A 146 18.07 -33.49 9.55
CA ALA A 146 19.30 -32.83 9.93
C ALA A 146 20.55 -33.53 9.38
N LEU A 147 21.54 -32.75 8.96
CA LEU A 147 22.83 -33.21 8.47
C LEU A 147 23.88 -33.14 9.59
N THR A 148 24.50 -34.28 9.94
CA THR A 148 25.56 -34.34 10.95
C THR A 148 26.85 -34.79 10.32
N GLU A 149 27.89 -33.94 10.39
CA GLU A 149 29.24 -34.24 9.90
C GLU A 149 30.33 -33.44 10.65
N ASP A 150 31.58 -33.79 10.42
CA ASP A 150 32.70 -33.02 10.93
C ASP A 150 32.85 -31.72 10.17
N LEU A 151 33.22 -30.66 10.89
CA LEU A 151 33.49 -29.34 10.35
C LEU A 151 34.95 -29.23 9.95
N VAL A 152 35.23 -28.64 8.79
CA VAL A 152 36.60 -28.44 8.29
C VAL A 152 36.78 -26.98 7.89
N LEU A 153 37.77 -26.31 8.48
CA LEU A 153 38.15 -24.96 8.10
C LEU A 153 38.81 -24.99 6.71
N VAL A 154 38.32 -24.18 5.80
CA VAL A 154 38.93 -24.05 4.47
C VAL A 154 40.27 -23.32 4.60
N GLU A 155 41.26 -23.79 3.85
CA GLU A 155 42.55 -23.12 3.67
C GLU A 155 42.79 -22.88 2.18
N ASP A 156 43.19 -21.67 1.82
CA ASP A 156 43.57 -21.28 0.46
C ASP A 156 45.04 -20.86 0.37
N ASP A 157 45.55 -20.54 -0.81
CA ASP A 157 46.96 -20.26 -1.02
C ASP A 157 47.35 -18.77 -0.90
N ASN A 158 46.39 -17.90 -0.60
CA ASN A 158 46.60 -16.45 -0.47
C ASN A 158 47.36 -15.82 -1.66
N SER A 159 47.16 -16.33 -2.86
CA SER A 159 48.03 -15.95 -3.99
C SER A 159 47.70 -14.62 -4.62
N THR A 160 46.44 -14.17 -4.58
CA THR A 160 46.03 -13.01 -5.40
C THR A 160 44.96 -12.10 -4.80
N ALA A 161 43.86 -12.65 -4.28
CA ALA A 161 42.65 -11.88 -4.04
C ALA A 161 42.46 -11.43 -2.59
N SER A 162 43.06 -12.14 -1.65
CA SER A 162 42.90 -11.93 -0.21
C SER A 162 44.25 -12.05 0.53
N THR A 163 44.23 -11.71 1.81
CA THR A 163 45.35 -12.01 2.76
C THR A 163 44.89 -12.92 3.90
N ASP A 164 43.67 -13.46 3.82
CA ASP A 164 43.08 -14.38 4.80
C ASP A 164 43.00 -15.79 4.21
N ILE A 165 43.82 -16.70 4.72
CA ILE A 165 43.88 -18.08 4.23
C ILE A 165 42.60 -18.89 4.43
N ASN A 166 41.62 -18.37 5.17
CA ASN A 166 40.41 -19.10 5.52
C ASN A 166 39.16 -18.51 4.83
N ASP A 167 39.32 -17.66 3.82
CA ASP A 167 38.19 -16.99 3.19
C ASP A 167 37.81 -17.57 1.81
N ALA A 168 38.56 -18.54 1.30
CA ALA A 168 38.33 -19.23 0.01
C ALA A 168 38.22 -18.25 -1.18
N CYS A 169 38.94 -17.14 -1.14
CA CYS A 169 39.02 -16.19 -2.27
C CYS A 169 40.10 -16.53 -3.28
N ASP A 170 41.04 -17.38 -2.89
CA ASP A 170 42.15 -17.92 -3.67
C ASP A 170 42.03 -19.46 -3.80
N PRO A 171 42.84 -20.14 -4.62
CA PRO A 171 42.77 -21.59 -4.78
C PRO A 171 42.83 -22.37 -3.48
N VAL A 172 41.86 -23.23 -3.20
CA VAL A 172 41.79 -24.07 -2.00
C VAL A 172 42.96 -25.06 -1.98
N THR A 173 43.63 -25.13 -0.86
CA THR A 173 44.84 -25.99 -0.69
C THR A 173 44.57 -27.28 0.09
N ASN A 174 43.53 -27.30 0.93
CA ASN A 174 43.16 -28.46 1.75
C ASN A 174 41.90 -29.20 1.25
N GLY A 175 41.55 -29.09 -0.04
CA GLY A 175 40.33 -29.63 -0.64
C GLY A 175 40.06 -31.10 -0.34
N ALA A 176 41.12 -31.94 -0.31
CA ALA A 176 40.96 -33.37 0.03
C ALA A 176 40.33 -33.60 1.43
N SER A 177 40.47 -32.66 2.34
CA SER A 177 39.88 -32.72 3.70
C SER A 177 38.41 -32.29 3.71
N LEU A 178 37.90 -31.64 2.66
CA LEU A 178 36.55 -31.15 2.55
C LEU A 178 35.55 -32.20 2.03
N VAL A 179 36.06 -33.27 1.42
CA VAL A 179 35.21 -34.31 0.81
C VAL A 179 34.22 -34.90 1.82
N GLY A 180 32.93 -34.68 1.59
CA GLY A 180 31.84 -35.17 2.45
C GLY A 180 31.74 -34.46 3.80
N LYS A 181 32.38 -33.30 3.99
CA LYS A 181 32.40 -32.52 5.22
C LYS A 181 31.67 -31.21 5.11
N ILE A 182 31.42 -30.56 6.25
CA ILE A 182 30.88 -29.22 6.33
C ILE A 182 32.04 -28.23 6.32
N ALA A 183 32.14 -27.43 5.27
CA ALA A 183 33.18 -26.42 5.16
C ALA A 183 32.88 -25.21 6.05
N VAL A 184 33.88 -24.70 6.75
CA VAL A 184 33.81 -23.43 7.51
C VAL A 184 34.69 -22.42 6.80
N ILE A 185 34.09 -21.27 6.42
CA ILE A 185 34.73 -20.23 5.60
C ILE A 185 34.53 -18.88 6.25
N ARG A 186 35.58 -18.09 6.39
CA ARG A 186 35.45 -16.70 6.85
C ARG A 186 34.92 -15.80 5.73
N ARG A 187 33.98 -14.92 6.03
CA ARG A 187 33.60 -13.80 5.15
C ARG A 187 34.83 -12.95 4.84
N GLY A 188 35.02 -12.55 3.57
CA GLY A 188 36.21 -11.81 3.16
C GLY A 188 36.02 -11.05 1.85
N ALA A 189 37.10 -10.89 1.08
CA ALA A 189 37.23 -9.96 -0.03
C ALA A 189 36.39 -10.28 -1.27
N CYS A 190 36.01 -11.55 -1.51
CA CYS A 190 35.26 -11.97 -2.71
C CYS A 190 33.80 -12.32 -2.43
N GLU A 191 33.04 -12.58 -3.49
CA GLU A 191 31.61 -12.90 -3.44
C GLU A 191 31.33 -14.20 -2.68
N PHE A 192 30.20 -14.27 -1.95
CA PHE A 192 29.82 -15.46 -1.19
C PHE A 192 29.59 -16.69 -2.06
N GLY A 193 29.00 -16.50 -3.26
CA GLY A 193 28.81 -17.60 -4.20
C GLY A 193 30.14 -18.21 -4.68
N PHE A 194 31.15 -17.39 -4.90
CA PHE A 194 32.48 -17.87 -5.28
C PHE A 194 33.11 -18.75 -4.18
N LYS A 195 33.07 -18.31 -2.92
CA LYS A 195 33.57 -19.05 -1.76
C LYS A 195 32.86 -20.39 -1.59
N ALA A 196 31.51 -20.36 -1.69
CA ALA A 196 30.70 -21.57 -1.52
C ALA A 196 30.95 -22.58 -2.65
N LEU A 197 31.02 -22.09 -3.91
CA LEU A 197 31.31 -22.93 -5.07
C LEU A 197 32.71 -23.55 -5.00
N ALA A 198 33.72 -22.79 -4.56
CA ALA A 198 35.07 -23.29 -4.36
C ALA A 198 35.13 -24.47 -3.36
N ALA A 199 34.38 -24.39 -2.25
CA ALA A 199 34.30 -25.50 -1.30
C ALA A 199 33.47 -26.69 -1.86
N GLU A 200 32.40 -26.44 -2.59
CA GLU A 200 31.58 -27.46 -3.23
C GLU A 200 32.38 -28.24 -4.30
N ASP A 201 33.15 -27.54 -5.11
CA ASP A 201 34.01 -28.15 -6.14
C ASP A 201 35.06 -29.09 -5.53
N GLU A 202 35.49 -28.83 -4.28
CA GLU A 202 36.38 -29.68 -3.49
C GLU A 202 35.62 -30.77 -2.70
N GLY A 203 34.30 -30.88 -2.86
CA GLY A 203 33.49 -31.97 -2.32
C GLY A 203 32.87 -31.69 -0.94
N ALA A 204 32.82 -30.45 -0.48
CA ALA A 204 32.06 -30.10 0.69
C ALA A 204 30.56 -30.34 0.45
N ILE A 205 29.82 -30.70 1.50
CA ILE A 205 28.37 -30.99 1.43
C ILE A 205 27.50 -29.91 2.07
N ALA A 206 28.08 -28.95 2.75
CA ALA A 206 27.45 -27.75 3.29
C ALA A 206 28.53 -26.70 3.62
N VAL A 207 28.12 -25.43 3.75
CA VAL A 207 29.04 -24.35 4.14
C VAL A 207 28.48 -23.56 5.33
N ILE A 208 29.32 -23.35 6.33
CA ILE A 208 29.13 -22.39 7.42
C ILE A 208 29.99 -21.16 7.11
N MET A 209 29.36 -20.03 6.83
CA MET A 209 30.06 -18.76 6.65
C MET A 209 30.21 -18.07 8.00
N VAL A 210 31.41 -17.63 8.33
CA VAL A 210 31.67 -16.86 9.55
C VAL A 210 31.70 -15.38 9.25
N ASN A 211 30.84 -14.59 9.91
CA ASN A 211 30.85 -13.14 9.74
C ASN A 211 32.18 -12.55 10.25
N ASN A 212 32.87 -11.77 9.44
CA ASN A 212 34.13 -11.10 9.82
C ASN A 212 33.91 -9.67 10.36
N VAL A 213 32.66 -9.24 10.45
CA VAL A 213 32.27 -7.93 11.00
C VAL A 213 31.52 -8.17 12.32
N ALA A 214 31.86 -7.40 13.35
CA ALA A 214 31.18 -7.49 14.65
C ALA A 214 29.67 -7.26 14.50
N GLY A 215 28.87 -8.12 15.13
CA GLY A 215 27.41 -8.11 15.08
C GLY A 215 26.80 -9.38 14.52
N ASP A 216 25.51 -9.28 14.21
CA ASP A 216 24.69 -10.40 13.73
C ASP A 216 25.07 -10.85 12.32
N PRO A 217 24.76 -12.11 11.96
CA PRO A 217 24.92 -12.59 10.59
C PRO A 217 24.02 -11.82 9.63
N ILE A 218 24.37 -11.83 8.35
CA ILE A 218 23.60 -11.19 7.28
C ILE A 218 23.10 -12.21 6.26
N VAL A 219 22.04 -11.90 5.52
CA VAL A 219 21.62 -12.67 4.34
C VAL A 219 22.68 -12.52 3.25
N MET A 220 23.21 -13.64 2.79
CA MET A 220 24.24 -13.66 1.75
C MET A 220 23.62 -13.69 0.35
N GLY A 221 24.07 -12.82 -0.54
CA GLY A 221 23.75 -12.86 -1.97
C GLY A 221 24.73 -13.70 -2.76
N GLY A 222 24.28 -14.41 -3.80
CA GLY A 222 25.10 -15.37 -4.56
C GLY A 222 26.12 -14.76 -5.52
N GLY A 223 26.01 -13.46 -5.85
CA GLY A 223 26.87 -12.84 -6.86
C GLY A 223 26.77 -13.50 -8.23
N ALA A 224 27.84 -13.45 -9.00
CA ALA A 224 27.85 -13.92 -10.39
C ALA A 224 27.70 -15.44 -10.53
N VAL A 225 28.14 -16.24 -9.55
CA VAL A 225 28.18 -17.70 -9.63
C VAL A 225 27.26 -18.41 -8.63
N GLY A 226 26.52 -17.67 -7.81
CA GLY A 226 25.65 -18.26 -6.79
C GLY A 226 24.59 -19.22 -7.32
N GLY A 227 24.13 -19.03 -8.55
CA GLY A 227 23.19 -19.94 -9.23
C GLY A 227 23.78 -21.34 -9.56
N SER A 228 25.10 -21.53 -9.44
CA SER A 228 25.76 -22.81 -9.63
C SER A 228 25.97 -23.58 -8.32
N VAL A 229 25.80 -22.93 -7.16
CA VAL A 229 25.94 -23.57 -5.85
C VAL A 229 24.69 -24.39 -5.56
N THR A 230 24.89 -25.67 -5.19
CA THR A 230 23.78 -26.62 -4.92
C THR A 230 23.74 -27.08 -3.46
N ILE A 231 24.82 -26.89 -2.70
CA ILE A 231 24.89 -27.28 -1.30
C ILE A 231 24.28 -26.20 -0.39
N PRO A 232 23.72 -26.58 0.79
CA PRO A 232 23.19 -25.67 1.78
C PRO A 232 24.29 -24.80 2.40
N LEU A 233 23.96 -23.53 2.65
CA LEU A 233 24.86 -22.62 3.35
C LEU A 233 24.13 -21.58 4.19
N PHE A 234 24.76 -21.18 5.28
CA PHE A 234 24.26 -20.15 6.19
C PHE A 234 25.41 -19.39 6.85
N MET A 235 25.14 -18.22 7.37
CA MET A 235 26.13 -17.41 8.11
C MET A 235 25.83 -17.42 9.60
N ILE A 236 26.86 -17.56 10.42
CA ILE A 236 26.83 -17.35 11.87
C ILE A 236 27.51 -16.03 12.24
N ASN A 237 27.25 -15.52 13.44
CA ASN A 237 27.80 -14.25 13.90
C ASN A 237 29.34 -14.32 14.06
N ASN A 238 29.96 -13.15 14.21
CA ASN A 238 31.40 -13.02 14.32
C ASN A 238 31.99 -13.72 15.58
N ILE A 239 31.33 -13.54 16.74
CA ILE A 239 31.89 -14.04 18.03
C ILE A 239 31.93 -15.56 18.03
N ASP A 240 30.83 -16.21 17.71
CA ASP A 240 30.72 -17.67 17.71
C ASP A 240 31.56 -18.28 16.57
N GLY A 241 31.59 -17.62 15.42
CA GLY A 241 32.34 -18.06 14.25
C GLY A 241 33.84 -18.00 14.44
N GLU A 242 34.38 -16.94 15.01
CA GLU A 242 35.84 -16.86 15.29
C GLU A 242 36.26 -17.83 16.41
N ALA A 243 35.40 -18.10 17.40
CA ALA A 243 35.63 -19.15 18.36
C ALA A 243 35.69 -20.55 17.69
N LEU A 244 34.78 -20.80 16.74
CA LEU A 244 34.76 -22.05 15.96
C LEU A 244 36.02 -22.20 15.09
N ILE A 245 36.45 -21.16 14.38
CA ILE A 245 37.70 -21.17 13.59
C ILE A 245 38.90 -21.48 14.48
N THR A 246 38.95 -20.86 15.67
CA THR A 246 40.05 -21.10 16.63
C THR A 246 40.08 -22.57 17.10
N GLU A 247 38.93 -23.15 17.41
CA GLU A 247 38.85 -24.56 17.86
C GLU A 247 39.23 -25.52 16.73
N LEU A 248 38.77 -25.25 15.49
CA LEU A 248 39.10 -26.05 14.30
C LEU A 248 40.61 -26.08 13.99
N GLY A 249 41.34 -25.06 14.40
CA GLY A 249 42.82 -25.05 14.30
C GLY A 249 43.51 -26.02 15.23
N SER A 250 42.84 -26.62 16.21
CA SER A 250 43.45 -27.48 17.22
C SER A 250 42.72 -28.81 17.46
N ALA A 251 41.46 -28.93 17.09
CA ALA A 251 40.60 -30.09 17.37
C ALA A 251 39.65 -30.41 16.21
N VAL A 252 39.19 -31.65 16.16
CA VAL A 252 38.08 -32.05 15.29
C VAL A 252 36.77 -31.60 15.96
N VAL A 253 35.97 -30.84 15.25
CA VAL A 253 34.65 -30.39 15.70
C VAL A 253 33.56 -31.07 14.85
N ASN A 254 32.59 -31.70 15.51
CA ASN A 254 31.46 -32.32 14.84
C ASN A 254 30.22 -31.44 15.04
N GLY A 255 29.48 -31.20 13.96
CA GLY A 255 28.29 -30.33 13.98
C GLY A 255 27.08 -30.96 13.29
N THR A 256 25.91 -30.53 13.72
CA THR A 256 24.62 -30.88 13.13
C THR A 256 23.96 -29.64 12.58
N ILE A 257 23.68 -29.62 11.28
CA ILE A 257 22.86 -28.58 10.61
C ILE A 257 21.42 -29.04 10.60
N ASN A 258 20.53 -28.21 11.12
CA ASN A 258 19.12 -28.56 11.29
C ASN A 258 18.20 -27.52 10.60
N GLY A 259 17.43 -28.00 9.64
CA GLY A 259 16.43 -27.17 8.92
C GLY A 259 14.99 -27.27 9.47
N THR A 260 14.77 -27.93 10.62
CA THR A 260 13.40 -28.13 11.12
C THR A 260 12.72 -26.86 11.63
N ASN A 261 13.48 -25.79 11.89
CA ASN A 261 12.96 -24.48 12.28
C ASN A 261 13.13 -23.45 11.16
N ILE A 262 13.01 -23.86 9.90
CA ILE A 262 12.96 -22.95 8.77
C ILE A 262 11.76 -22.02 8.98
N SER A 263 11.99 -20.72 8.88
CA SER A 263 10.91 -19.76 8.85
C SER A 263 9.94 -20.10 7.70
N LEU A 264 8.70 -20.42 8.05
CA LEU A 264 7.69 -20.74 7.06
C LEU A 264 7.34 -19.46 6.27
N ASP A 265 7.17 -19.61 4.97
CA ASP A 265 6.66 -18.53 4.15
C ASP A 265 5.32 -18.03 4.69
N LYS A 266 5.03 -16.78 4.45
CA LYS A 266 3.73 -16.17 4.74
C LYS A 266 2.92 -16.08 3.46
N ASP A 267 1.66 -16.36 3.58
CA ASP A 267 0.75 -16.26 2.45
C ASP A 267 0.16 -14.85 2.35
N GLY A 268 0.54 -14.10 1.32
CA GLY A 268 0.00 -12.76 1.07
C GLY A 268 -1.52 -12.75 0.90
N SER A 269 -2.11 -13.87 0.49
CA SER A 269 -3.57 -14.03 0.38
C SER A 269 -4.30 -14.04 1.73
N LEU A 270 -3.57 -13.99 2.85
CA LEU A 270 -4.10 -13.87 4.21
C LEU A 270 -3.82 -12.50 4.84
N ASP A 271 -3.05 -11.64 4.18
CA ASP A 271 -2.88 -10.25 4.62
C ASP A 271 -4.01 -9.39 4.06
N ASN A 272 -5.04 -9.18 4.87
CA ASN A 272 -6.22 -8.43 4.46
C ASN A 272 -5.92 -6.95 4.15
N GLY A 273 -4.86 -6.40 4.75
CA GLY A 273 -4.37 -5.06 4.43
C GLY A 273 -3.81 -4.99 3.01
N ILE A 274 -3.03 -6.00 2.59
CA ILE A 274 -2.50 -6.08 1.22
C ILE A 274 -3.63 -6.36 0.22
N ILE A 275 -4.55 -7.30 0.51
CA ILE A 275 -5.69 -7.55 -0.40
C ILE A 275 -6.53 -6.29 -0.62
N GLY A 276 -6.80 -5.55 0.47
CA GLY A 276 -7.51 -4.26 0.40
C GLY A 276 -6.72 -3.22 -0.40
N HIS A 277 -5.40 -3.17 -0.22
CA HIS A 277 -4.49 -2.31 -0.98
C HIS A 277 -4.55 -2.61 -2.49
N GLU A 278 -4.43 -3.87 -2.88
CA GLU A 278 -4.48 -4.28 -4.28
C GLU A 278 -5.83 -3.94 -4.93
N TYR A 279 -6.92 -4.21 -4.23
CA TYR A 279 -8.25 -3.78 -4.70
C TYR A 279 -8.36 -2.26 -4.82
N GLY A 280 -7.69 -1.51 -3.94
CA GLY A 280 -7.58 -0.05 -3.95
C GLY A 280 -6.95 0.50 -5.23
N HIS A 281 -5.97 -0.19 -5.83
CA HIS A 281 -5.44 0.14 -7.15
C HIS A 281 -6.54 0.07 -8.23
N GLY A 282 -7.37 -0.95 -8.17
CA GLY A 282 -8.52 -1.08 -9.05
C GLY A 282 -9.46 0.12 -8.93
N ILE A 283 -9.84 0.48 -7.69
CA ILE A 283 -10.73 1.61 -7.41
C ILE A 283 -10.12 2.91 -7.94
N SER A 284 -8.91 3.25 -7.52
CA SER A 284 -8.27 4.52 -7.84
C SER A 284 -8.02 4.69 -9.35
N ASN A 285 -7.63 3.63 -10.05
CA ASN A 285 -7.42 3.63 -11.49
C ASN A 285 -8.73 3.80 -12.28
N ARG A 286 -9.85 3.20 -11.83
CA ARG A 286 -11.16 3.35 -12.49
C ARG A 286 -11.80 4.70 -12.20
N LEU A 287 -11.58 5.29 -11.03
CA LEU A 287 -12.20 6.55 -10.63
C LEU A 287 -11.46 7.78 -11.18
N THR A 288 -10.12 7.75 -11.23
CA THR A 288 -9.34 8.90 -11.69
C THR A 288 -9.50 9.10 -13.20
N ALA A 289 -10.16 10.19 -13.58
CA ALA A 289 -10.54 10.52 -14.97
C ALA A 289 -11.52 9.53 -15.63
N GLY A 290 -12.16 8.66 -14.84
CA GLY A 290 -13.25 7.78 -15.26
C GLY A 290 -12.83 6.38 -15.72
N PRO A 291 -13.79 5.44 -15.77
CA PRO A 291 -13.54 4.01 -15.85
C PRO A 291 -12.93 3.52 -17.17
N SER A 292 -13.01 4.34 -18.22
CA SER A 292 -12.42 4.02 -19.52
C SER A 292 -10.94 4.40 -19.65
N ASN A 293 -10.37 5.14 -18.66
CA ASN A 293 -9.00 5.65 -18.71
C ASN A 293 -8.24 5.30 -17.43
N THR A 294 -7.73 4.09 -17.35
CA THR A 294 -7.06 3.53 -16.16
C THR A 294 -5.57 3.89 -16.04
N GLY A 295 -5.05 4.73 -16.92
CA GLY A 295 -3.63 5.16 -16.95
C GLY A 295 -3.33 6.51 -16.32
N CYS A 296 -4.21 7.03 -15.48
CA CYS A 296 -4.14 8.41 -14.97
C CYS A 296 -3.40 8.57 -13.62
N LEU A 297 -2.69 7.54 -13.16
CA LEU A 297 -1.88 7.58 -11.93
C LEU A 297 -0.46 7.08 -12.19
N ASN A 298 0.20 7.59 -13.26
CA ASN A 298 1.54 7.17 -13.68
C ASN A 298 2.59 8.30 -13.62
N ASN A 299 2.22 9.46 -13.09
CA ASN A 299 3.12 10.60 -12.91
C ASN A 299 4.06 10.40 -11.70
N SER A 300 5.06 11.28 -11.51
CA SER A 300 6.02 11.12 -10.40
C SER A 300 5.41 11.36 -9.03
N GLU A 301 4.44 12.28 -8.91
CA GLU A 301 3.68 12.53 -7.67
C GLU A 301 2.44 11.65 -7.55
N GLN A 302 2.41 10.50 -8.24
CA GLN A 302 1.24 9.63 -8.22
C GLN A 302 0.85 9.20 -6.81
N MET A 303 -0.43 9.32 -6.50
CA MET A 303 -1.00 8.97 -5.21
C MET A 303 -1.60 7.57 -5.17
N GLY A 304 -1.47 6.78 -6.25
CA GLY A 304 -2.10 5.46 -6.41
C GLY A 304 -1.83 4.50 -5.24
N GLU A 305 -0.56 4.39 -4.82
CA GLU A 305 -0.17 3.60 -3.65
C GLU A 305 -0.81 4.12 -2.36
N GLY A 306 -0.94 5.44 -2.22
CA GLY A 306 -1.52 6.04 -1.02
C GLY A 306 -3.03 5.87 -0.94
N TRP A 307 -3.74 5.98 -2.06
CA TRP A 307 -5.15 5.63 -2.12
C TRP A 307 -5.37 4.16 -1.74
N SER A 308 -4.49 3.28 -2.22
CA SER A 308 -4.52 1.84 -1.96
C SER A 308 -4.23 1.49 -0.50
N ASP A 309 -3.21 2.10 0.11
CA ASP A 309 -2.92 1.94 1.53
C ASP A 309 -4.11 2.40 2.39
N TYR A 310 -4.71 3.54 2.05
CA TYR A 310 -5.91 4.03 2.73
C TYR A 310 -7.05 3.02 2.67
N VAL A 311 -7.33 2.47 1.50
CA VAL A 311 -8.36 1.45 1.28
C VAL A 311 -8.10 0.22 2.14
N GLY A 312 -6.84 -0.27 2.18
CA GLY A 312 -6.42 -1.39 3.02
C GLY A 312 -6.54 -1.11 4.53
N MET A 313 -6.20 0.10 4.97
CA MET A 313 -6.35 0.51 6.36
C MET A 313 -7.83 0.61 6.77
N MET A 314 -8.68 1.17 5.91
CA MET A 314 -10.10 1.35 6.22
C MET A 314 -10.88 0.04 6.26
N ILE A 315 -10.52 -0.98 5.47
CA ILE A 315 -11.20 -2.28 5.55
C ILE A 315 -10.75 -3.10 6.77
N THR A 316 -9.63 -2.73 7.37
CA THR A 316 -9.05 -3.40 8.54
C THR A 316 -9.05 -2.54 9.81
N ILE A 317 -9.73 -1.39 9.80
CA ILE A 317 -9.92 -0.56 10.99
C ILE A 317 -10.90 -1.22 11.96
N GLU A 318 -10.60 -1.18 13.24
CA GLU A 318 -11.40 -1.85 14.26
C GLU A 318 -11.90 -0.89 15.34
N PRO A 319 -13.07 -1.19 15.97
CA PRO A 319 -13.52 -0.44 17.14
C PRO A 319 -12.48 -0.50 18.27
N GLY A 320 -11.99 0.66 18.68
CA GLY A 320 -10.97 0.80 19.73
C GLY A 320 -9.61 1.23 19.21
N ASP A 321 -9.36 1.17 17.90
CA ASP A 321 -8.16 1.78 17.30
C ASP A 321 -8.11 3.29 17.62
N GLN A 322 -6.90 3.82 17.71
CA GLN A 322 -6.65 5.24 17.94
C GLN A 322 -5.74 5.82 16.85
N GLY A 323 -6.00 7.06 16.45
CA GLY A 323 -5.19 7.71 15.41
C GLY A 323 -3.71 7.83 15.75
N ALA A 324 -3.39 7.97 17.03
CA ALA A 324 -2.02 8.05 17.51
C ALA A 324 -1.29 6.71 17.58
N ASP A 325 -1.99 5.58 17.45
CA ASP A 325 -1.37 4.27 17.45
C ASP A 325 -0.50 4.08 16.20
N ALA A 326 0.60 3.35 16.37
CA ALA A 326 1.43 2.95 15.25
C ALA A 326 0.71 1.88 14.42
N ARG A 327 0.51 2.11 13.13
CA ARG A 327 -0.17 1.20 12.21
C ARG A 327 0.71 0.86 11.01
N GLY A 328 1.01 -0.42 10.78
CA GLY A 328 1.73 -0.89 9.59
C GLY A 328 0.79 -1.40 8.50
N ILE A 329 1.32 -1.51 7.28
CA ILE A 329 0.70 -2.19 6.14
C ILE A 329 1.55 -3.43 5.81
N GLY A 330 0.89 -4.56 5.47
CA GLY A 330 1.59 -5.80 5.14
C GLY A 330 2.24 -6.46 6.36
N THR A 331 1.69 -6.25 7.54
CA THR A 331 2.29 -6.73 8.79
C THR A 331 2.19 -8.23 8.95
N PHE A 332 1.10 -8.87 8.50
CA PHE A 332 0.99 -10.33 8.50
C PHE A 332 2.01 -10.95 7.54
N ALA A 333 2.09 -10.41 6.32
CA ALA A 333 3.01 -10.89 5.29
C ALA A 333 4.49 -10.79 5.73
N THR A 334 4.85 -9.74 6.47
CA THR A 334 6.21 -9.57 7.03
C THR A 334 6.42 -10.27 8.37
N GLY A 335 5.41 -10.96 8.91
CA GLY A 335 5.48 -11.63 10.20
C GLY A 335 5.54 -10.67 11.40
N ALA A 336 5.17 -9.41 11.22
CA ALA A 336 5.13 -8.38 12.26
C ALA A 336 3.74 -8.27 12.92
N PRO A 337 3.63 -7.78 14.16
CA PRO A 337 2.34 -7.39 14.73
C PRO A 337 1.75 -6.19 13.98
N ILE A 338 0.46 -5.92 14.15
CA ILE A 338 -0.24 -4.79 13.49
C ILE A 338 0.44 -3.42 13.75
N THR A 339 1.09 -3.27 14.90
CA THR A 339 1.89 -2.13 15.27
C THR A 339 3.35 -2.21 14.80
N GLY A 340 3.70 -3.20 13.99
CA GLY A 340 5.03 -3.36 13.41
C GLY A 340 5.25 -2.47 12.20
N GLY A 341 6.48 -2.42 11.68
CA GLY A 341 6.85 -1.53 10.56
C GLY A 341 6.15 -1.86 9.24
N GLY A 342 5.84 -3.15 8.99
CA GLY A 342 5.28 -3.56 7.71
C GLY A 342 6.21 -3.22 6.53
N ILE A 343 5.61 -2.84 5.40
CA ILE A 343 6.31 -2.61 4.12
C ILE A 343 6.53 -1.12 3.77
N ARG A 344 6.13 -0.20 4.64
CA ARG A 344 6.27 1.25 4.40
C ARG A 344 7.45 1.85 5.19
N PRO A 345 7.94 3.04 4.78
CA PRO A 345 9.11 3.68 5.44
C PRO A 345 8.90 3.96 6.93
N THR A 346 7.66 4.20 7.34
CA THR A 346 7.26 4.48 8.73
C THR A 346 5.81 4.03 8.93
N HIS A 347 5.41 3.81 10.18
CA HIS A 347 4.02 3.53 10.53
C HIS A 347 3.10 4.70 10.15
N TYR A 348 1.85 4.40 9.86
CA TYR A 348 0.78 5.39 9.86
C TYR A 348 0.43 5.74 11.30
N SER A 349 0.40 7.01 11.62
CA SER A 349 0.03 7.55 12.94
C SER A 349 -0.23 9.05 12.84
N THR A 350 -1.18 9.57 13.59
CA THR A 350 -1.39 11.00 13.76
C THR A 350 -0.37 11.63 14.74
N ASP A 351 0.34 10.80 15.52
CA ASP A 351 1.42 11.24 16.38
C ASP A 351 2.68 11.57 15.55
N MET A 352 3.02 12.86 15.50
CA MET A 352 4.20 13.35 14.78
C MET A 352 5.53 12.83 15.34
N SER A 353 5.55 12.23 16.54
CA SER A 353 6.74 11.57 17.08
C SER A 353 6.94 10.16 16.50
N ILE A 354 5.87 9.52 16.01
CA ILE A 354 5.87 8.23 15.32
C ILE A 354 6.01 8.43 13.82
N ASN A 355 5.23 9.34 13.24
CA ASN A 355 5.25 9.65 11.82
C ASN A 355 5.33 11.17 11.59
N ASN A 356 6.52 11.68 11.34
CA ASN A 356 6.77 13.10 11.10
C ASN A 356 6.82 13.47 9.60
N SER A 357 6.32 12.62 8.73
CA SER A 357 6.36 12.88 7.28
C SER A 357 5.43 14.03 6.90
N THR A 358 5.96 14.94 6.10
CA THR A 358 5.25 16.08 5.50
C THR A 358 5.37 16.02 3.98
N TYR A 359 4.75 16.92 3.27
CA TYR A 359 4.78 16.98 1.80
C TYR A 359 6.20 16.95 1.23
N ASN A 360 7.13 17.68 1.83
CA ASN A 360 8.52 17.72 1.38
C ASN A 360 9.21 16.35 1.38
N ARG A 361 8.68 15.37 2.12
CA ARG A 361 9.21 14.01 2.17
C ARG A 361 9.20 13.30 0.81
N ILE A 362 8.28 13.66 -0.11
CA ILE A 362 8.17 13.03 -1.44
C ILE A 362 9.48 13.11 -2.24
N SER A 363 10.30 14.14 -2.02
CA SER A 363 11.59 14.33 -2.69
C SER A 363 12.67 13.32 -2.29
N SER A 364 12.47 12.56 -1.22
CA SER A 364 13.49 11.69 -0.62
C SER A 364 13.04 10.23 -0.43
N VAL A 365 11.88 9.87 -0.96
CA VAL A 365 11.34 8.51 -0.90
C VAL A 365 11.19 7.89 -2.28
N SER A 366 10.97 6.59 -2.34
CA SER A 366 10.80 5.86 -3.60
C SER A 366 9.49 6.24 -4.31
N ILE A 367 9.50 6.21 -5.63
CA ILE A 367 8.33 6.32 -6.49
C ILE A 367 8.00 4.89 -6.97
N PRO A 368 6.73 4.43 -6.88
CA PRO A 368 5.54 5.13 -6.38
C PRO A 368 5.29 4.95 -4.88
N HIS A 369 5.80 3.90 -4.24
CA HIS A 369 5.41 3.44 -2.90
C HIS A 369 5.64 4.48 -1.79
N GLY A 370 6.83 5.09 -1.76
CA GLY A 370 7.15 6.11 -0.76
C GLY A 370 6.36 7.40 -0.95
N VAL A 371 6.13 7.82 -2.20
CA VAL A 371 5.28 8.99 -2.51
C VAL A 371 3.84 8.71 -2.05
N GLY A 372 3.28 7.55 -2.40
CA GLY A 372 1.95 7.17 -1.95
C GLY A 372 1.82 7.07 -0.44
N TYR A 373 2.85 6.55 0.26
CA TYR A 373 2.89 6.54 1.72
C TYR A 373 2.72 7.95 2.32
N VAL A 374 3.37 8.98 1.75
CA VAL A 374 3.20 10.37 2.23
C VAL A 374 1.76 10.84 2.01
N TRP A 375 1.15 10.52 0.88
CA TRP A 375 -0.25 10.83 0.62
C TRP A 375 -1.20 10.16 1.62
N ALA A 376 -1.05 8.84 1.82
CA ALA A 376 -1.87 8.09 2.76
C ALA A 376 -1.75 8.63 4.20
N THR A 377 -0.57 9.13 4.60
CA THR A 377 -0.37 9.77 5.91
C THR A 377 -1.27 11.01 6.08
N MET A 378 -1.44 11.82 5.03
CA MET A 378 -2.28 13.03 5.08
C MET A 378 -3.77 12.69 5.20
N ILE A 379 -4.24 11.74 4.38
CA ILE A 379 -5.66 11.33 4.43
C ILE A 379 -5.97 10.48 5.67
N TRP A 380 -4.98 9.83 6.27
CA TRP A 380 -5.11 9.16 7.57
C TRP A 380 -5.33 10.19 8.69
N ASP A 381 -4.54 11.27 8.75
CA ASP A 381 -4.76 12.38 9.68
C ASP A 381 -6.17 12.97 9.52
N MET A 382 -6.58 13.26 8.29
CA MET A 382 -7.91 13.77 7.99
C MET A 382 -9.03 12.82 8.48
N THR A 383 -8.83 11.53 8.31
CA THR A 383 -9.81 10.52 8.74
C THR A 383 -10.00 10.54 10.25
N TRP A 384 -8.91 10.60 11.01
CA TRP A 384 -8.98 10.65 12.47
C TRP A 384 -9.53 11.98 12.99
N ASP A 385 -9.18 13.10 12.38
CA ASP A 385 -9.79 14.39 12.70
C ASP A 385 -11.33 14.34 12.51
N LEU A 386 -11.79 13.66 11.44
CA LEU A 386 -13.23 13.46 11.21
C LEU A 386 -13.85 12.48 12.20
N ILE A 387 -13.17 11.39 12.59
CA ILE A 387 -13.62 10.46 13.62
C ILE A 387 -13.80 11.19 14.95
N ASP A 388 -12.79 11.94 15.37
CA ASP A 388 -12.79 12.66 16.65
C ASP A 388 -13.89 13.74 16.70
N ALA A 389 -14.05 14.50 15.63
CA ALA A 389 -15.09 15.52 15.53
C ALA A 389 -16.52 14.94 15.50
N ASN A 390 -16.68 13.67 15.12
CA ASN A 390 -17.96 12.97 15.05
C ASN A 390 -18.16 11.97 16.19
N GLY A 391 -17.60 12.21 17.35
CA GLY A 391 -17.85 11.47 18.60
C GLY A 391 -16.79 10.44 18.96
N GLY A 392 -15.67 10.39 18.23
CA GLY A 392 -14.50 9.57 18.56
C GLY A 392 -14.74 8.05 18.47
N THR A 393 -15.77 7.63 17.73
CA THR A 393 -16.12 6.21 17.54
C THR A 393 -16.02 5.82 16.08
N ILE A 394 -15.38 4.69 15.84
CA ILE A 394 -15.33 4.07 14.51
C ILE A 394 -16.67 3.39 14.24
N GLY A 395 -17.34 3.83 13.18
CA GLY A 395 -18.57 3.20 12.70
C GLY A 395 -18.27 1.98 11.83
N ASP A 396 -19.22 1.08 11.75
CA ASP A 396 -19.18 -0.03 10.80
C ASP A 396 -18.95 0.50 9.37
N VAL A 397 -17.99 -0.07 8.65
CA VAL A 397 -17.57 0.46 7.34
C VAL A 397 -18.63 0.33 6.26
N TYR A 398 -19.58 -0.60 6.40
CA TYR A 398 -20.65 -0.83 5.44
C TYR A 398 -21.94 -0.08 5.79
N THR A 399 -22.37 -0.11 7.06
CA THR A 399 -23.68 0.42 7.50
C THR A 399 -23.58 1.70 8.32
N GLY A 400 -22.38 2.09 8.74
CA GLY A 400 -22.14 3.24 9.62
C GLY A 400 -22.35 4.61 8.96
N THR A 401 -22.35 5.64 9.79
CA THR A 401 -22.45 7.06 9.41
C THR A 401 -21.52 7.94 10.27
N SER A 402 -20.52 7.35 10.90
CA SER A 402 -19.55 8.02 11.77
C SER A 402 -18.47 8.76 10.95
N GLY A 403 -17.51 9.36 11.62
CA GLY A 403 -16.44 10.13 10.98
C GLY A 403 -15.61 9.34 9.96
N ASN A 404 -15.33 8.05 10.22
CA ASN A 404 -14.68 7.18 9.25
C ASN A 404 -15.49 6.97 7.96
N ASN A 405 -16.82 6.87 8.07
CA ASN A 405 -17.69 6.74 6.89
C ASN A 405 -17.73 8.04 6.08
N ILE A 406 -17.72 9.21 6.74
CA ILE A 406 -17.59 10.51 6.10
C ILE A 406 -16.25 10.59 5.35
N ALA A 407 -15.15 10.19 6.00
CA ALA A 407 -13.82 10.18 5.38
C ALA A 407 -13.75 9.27 4.16
N MET A 408 -14.29 8.04 4.24
CA MET A 408 -14.35 7.10 3.12
C MET A 408 -15.11 7.68 1.92
N GLN A 409 -16.24 8.34 2.18
CA GLN A 409 -17.01 9.01 1.12
C GLN A 409 -16.21 10.14 0.47
N LEU A 410 -15.58 11.00 1.26
CA LEU A 410 -14.78 12.12 0.76
C LEU A 410 -13.56 11.67 -0.04
N VAL A 411 -12.91 10.60 0.39
CA VAL A 411 -11.76 10.02 -0.32
C VAL A 411 -12.21 9.43 -1.65
N LEU A 412 -13.30 8.67 -1.68
CA LEU A 412 -13.81 8.10 -2.93
C LEU A 412 -14.24 9.19 -3.92
N ASP A 413 -14.99 10.19 -3.45
CA ASP A 413 -15.43 11.30 -4.30
C ASP A 413 -14.24 12.16 -4.75
N GLY A 414 -13.21 12.33 -3.90
CA GLY A 414 -11.94 12.97 -4.25
C GLY A 414 -11.25 12.29 -5.42
N MET A 415 -11.17 10.95 -5.43
CA MET A 415 -10.62 10.19 -6.56
C MET A 415 -11.40 10.45 -7.87
N LYS A 416 -12.73 10.60 -7.80
CA LYS A 416 -13.57 10.92 -8.97
C LYS A 416 -13.36 12.33 -9.50
N LEU A 417 -12.99 13.28 -8.64
CA LEU A 417 -12.92 14.69 -8.94
C LEU A 417 -11.51 15.17 -9.31
N GLN A 418 -10.48 14.42 -8.98
CA GLN A 418 -9.11 14.77 -9.33
C GLN A 418 -8.86 14.66 -10.85
N PRO A 419 -7.93 15.46 -11.40
CA PRO A 419 -7.57 15.37 -12.82
C PRO A 419 -6.77 14.08 -13.12
N CYS A 420 -6.56 13.80 -14.41
CA CYS A 420 -5.59 12.79 -14.84
C CYS A 420 -4.16 13.23 -14.51
N ASN A 421 -3.33 12.34 -13.97
CA ASN A 421 -1.98 12.59 -13.47
C ASN A 421 -1.93 13.70 -12.41
N PRO A 422 -2.69 13.58 -11.32
CA PRO A 422 -2.78 14.60 -10.30
C PRO A 422 -1.50 14.69 -9.47
N GLY A 423 -1.19 15.88 -8.98
CA GLY A 423 -0.27 16.07 -7.87
C GLY A 423 -1.01 16.17 -6.53
N PHE A 424 -0.27 16.38 -5.45
CA PHE A 424 -0.83 16.37 -4.09
C PHE A 424 -1.83 17.51 -3.85
N VAL A 425 -1.57 18.70 -4.41
CA VAL A 425 -2.52 19.84 -4.31
C VAL A 425 -3.82 19.51 -5.05
N ASP A 426 -3.73 18.88 -6.23
CA ASP A 426 -4.92 18.47 -6.99
C ASP A 426 -5.77 17.47 -6.18
N GLY A 427 -5.13 16.49 -5.52
CA GLY A 427 -5.82 15.50 -4.68
C GLY A 427 -6.48 16.13 -3.46
N ARG A 428 -5.78 17.03 -2.74
CA ARG A 428 -6.35 17.80 -1.63
C ARG A 428 -7.56 18.62 -2.07
N ASP A 429 -7.43 19.36 -3.18
CA ASP A 429 -8.48 20.24 -3.67
C ASP A 429 -9.69 19.44 -4.17
N ALA A 430 -9.47 18.23 -4.69
CA ALA A 430 -10.54 17.31 -5.05
C ALA A 430 -11.32 16.82 -3.81
N ILE A 431 -10.67 16.49 -2.72
CA ILE A 431 -11.33 16.12 -1.46
C ILE A 431 -12.11 17.31 -0.87
N LEU A 432 -11.51 18.51 -0.88
CA LEU A 432 -12.21 19.74 -0.47
C LEU A 432 -13.43 20.02 -1.35
N LEU A 433 -13.31 19.78 -2.65
CA LEU A 433 -14.45 19.92 -3.57
C LEU A 433 -15.53 18.86 -3.29
N ALA A 434 -15.13 17.61 -2.99
CA ALA A 434 -16.04 16.55 -2.60
C ALA A 434 -16.88 16.96 -1.38
N ASP A 435 -16.26 17.50 -0.35
CA ASP A 435 -16.97 17.97 0.85
C ASP A 435 -17.94 19.11 0.55
N ARG A 436 -17.56 20.06 -0.31
CA ARG A 436 -18.48 21.13 -0.74
C ARG A 436 -19.70 20.60 -1.47
N LEU A 437 -19.51 19.61 -2.33
CA LEU A 437 -20.59 19.05 -3.14
C LEU A 437 -21.54 18.14 -2.34
N SER A 438 -20.98 17.34 -1.41
CA SER A 438 -21.75 16.33 -0.67
C SER A 438 -22.24 16.83 0.69
N ASN A 439 -21.46 17.69 1.37
CA ASN A 439 -21.71 18.13 2.75
C ASN A 439 -21.87 19.66 2.88
N GLY A 440 -21.93 20.39 1.76
CA GLY A 440 -22.00 21.85 1.79
C GLY A 440 -20.77 22.54 2.39
N GLY A 441 -19.64 21.83 2.48
CA GLY A 441 -18.40 22.37 3.04
C GLY A 441 -18.29 22.24 4.57
N ALA A 442 -19.12 21.41 5.20
CA ALA A 442 -19.17 21.30 6.66
C ALA A 442 -17.85 20.82 7.30
N ASN A 443 -17.00 20.10 6.55
CA ASN A 443 -15.75 19.55 7.03
C ASN A 443 -14.50 20.29 6.52
N GLN A 444 -14.67 21.42 5.81
CA GLN A 444 -13.56 22.14 5.17
C GLN A 444 -12.40 22.45 6.13
N CYS A 445 -12.71 22.86 7.36
CA CYS A 445 -11.69 23.25 8.31
C CYS A 445 -10.89 22.05 8.80
N LEU A 446 -11.54 20.94 9.13
CA LEU A 446 -10.87 19.71 9.54
C LEU A 446 -9.96 19.19 8.40
N ILE A 447 -10.46 19.23 7.16
CA ILE A 447 -9.68 18.81 5.99
C ILE A 447 -8.44 19.71 5.83
N TRP A 448 -8.61 21.04 5.88
CA TRP A 448 -7.51 21.98 5.77
C TRP A 448 -6.47 21.83 6.90
N GLU A 449 -6.93 21.63 8.15
CA GLU A 449 -6.04 21.44 9.30
C GLU A 449 -5.19 20.17 9.17
N ALA A 450 -5.80 19.06 8.75
CA ALA A 450 -5.09 17.80 8.52
C ALA A 450 -4.02 17.94 7.43
N PHE A 451 -4.37 18.48 6.28
CA PHE A 451 -3.42 18.68 5.19
C PHE A 451 -2.34 19.72 5.53
N ALA A 452 -2.69 20.83 6.17
CA ALA A 452 -1.74 21.83 6.60
C ALA A 452 -0.74 21.29 7.64
N ARG A 453 -1.20 20.47 8.59
CA ARG A 453 -0.33 19.77 9.57
C ARG A 453 0.77 18.98 8.89
N ARG A 454 0.49 18.43 7.72
CA ARG A 454 1.43 17.64 6.89
C ARG A 454 2.10 18.45 5.78
N GLY A 455 2.04 19.78 5.83
CA GLY A 455 2.74 20.66 4.89
C GLY A 455 2.02 20.90 3.56
N LEU A 456 0.75 20.51 3.44
CA LEU A 456 -0.05 20.75 2.25
C LEU A 456 -1.15 21.82 2.52
N GLY A 457 -0.75 22.92 3.18
CA GLY A 457 -1.61 24.05 3.49
C GLY A 457 -2.01 24.89 2.27
N VAL A 458 -2.64 26.03 2.52
CA VAL A 458 -3.21 26.91 1.46
C VAL A 458 -2.13 27.40 0.49
N SER A 459 -0.98 27.81 1.02
CA SER A 459 0.12 28.34 0.22
C SER A 459 1.04 27.25 -0.36
N ALA A 460 0.75 25.97 -0.14
CA ALA A 460 1.54 24.89 -0.72
C ALA A 460 1.41 24.88 -2.24
N VAL A 461 2.55 24.61 -2.90
CA VAL A 461 2.65 24.56 -4.35
C VAL A 461 3.18 23.20 -4.77
N GLN A 462 2.47 22.49 -5.64
CA GLN A 462 2.93 21.18 -6.11
C GLN A 462 3.95 21.26 -7.26
N GLY A 463 4.03 22.40 -7.99
CA GLY A 463 4.84 22.47 -9.19
C GLY A 463 4.32 21.56 -10.30
N SER A 464 5.19 20.77 -10.90
CA SER A 464 4.81 19.76 -11.90
C SER A 464 4.53 18.42 -11.24
N SER A 465 3.36 17.86 -11.43
CA SER A 465 3.04 16.51 -10.94
C SER A 465 3.96 15.37 -11.45
N ASN A 466 4.81 15.68 -12.42
CA ASN A 466 5.86 14.78 -12.91
C ASN A 466 7.24 15.04 -12.28
N ASN A 467 7.33 15.83 -11.21
CA ASN A 467 8.59 16.18 -10.56
C ASN A 467 8.42 16.32 -9.04
N VAL A 468 8.87 15.37 -8.28
CA VAL A 468 8.79 15.34 -6.80
C VAL A 468 9.71 16.36 -6.09
N ASN A 469 10.50 17.17 -6.84
CA ASN A 469 11.51 18.07 -6.29
C ASN A 469 11.19 19.56 -6.47
N ASP A 470 10.09 19.94 -7.10
CA ASP A 470 9.73 21.34 -7.38
C ASP A 470 8.52 21.83 -6.58
N GLY A 471 7.96 20.97 -5.72
CA GLY A 471 6.92 21.33 -4.78
C GLY A 471 7.44 22.17 -3.61
N THR A 472 6.57 22.92 -2.99
CA THR A 472 6.86 23.70 -1.77
C THR A 472 5.77 23.45 -0.74
N GLU A 473 6.18 22.98 0.45
CA GLU A 473 5.25 22.77 1.56
C GLU A 473 4.86 24.08 2.24
N ALA A 474 3.65 24.12 2.77
CA ALA A 474 3.13 25.21 3.59
C ALA A 474 2.20 24.66 4.68
N PHE A 475 2.19 25.32 5.83
CA PHE A 475 1.46 24.87 7.02
C PHE A 475 0.32 25.81 7.40
N ASP A 476 -0.07 26.69 6.51
CA ASP A 476 -1.12 27.66 6.71
C ASP A 476 -2.49 27.10 6.36
N VAL A 477 -3.50 27.52 7.11
CA VAL A 477 -4.91 27.25 6.86
C VAL A 477 -5.61 28.50 6.31
N PRO A 478 -6.77 28.37 5.63
CA PRO A 478 -7.50 29.52 5.15
C PRO A 478 -7.84 30.50 6.27
N THR A 479 -7.59 31.77 6.06
CA THR A 479 -7.91 32.85 7.01
C THR A 479 -9.36 33.36 6.89
N THR A 480 -10.10 32.87 5.91
CA THR A 480 -11.51 33.23 5.68
C THR A 480 -12.47 32.55 6.66
N PRO A 481 -13.65 33.15 6.90
CA PRO A 481 -14.53 32.85 8.04
C PRO A 481 -15.03 31.42 8.23
N GLY A 482 -14.66 30.46 7.43
CA GLY A 482 -15.09 29.05 7.57
C GLY A 482 -14.17 28.16 8.41
N CYS A 483 -12.90 28.56 8.68
CA CYS A 483 -11.94 27.74 9.44
C CYS A 483 -11.38 28.41 10.72
N LEU A 484 -11.86 29.57 11.08
CA LEU A 484 -11.56 30.18 12.38
C LEU A 484 -12.57 29.67 13.41
N LEU A 485 -12.11 28.89 14.37
CA LEU A 485 -12.86 28.53 15.56
C LEU A 485 -13.31 29.82 16.28
N SER A 486 -14.47 30.33 15.96
CA SER A 486 -15.44 30.97 16.84
C SER A 486 -16.45 31.84 16.11
N THR A 487 -17.69 31.71 16.53
CA THR A 487 -18.83 32.64 16.41
C THR A 487 -19.31 32.95 15.01
N SER A 488 -20.47 32.37 14.69
CA SER A 488 -21.49 32.91 13.77
C SER A 488 -20.93 33.74 12.62
N GLU A 489 -20.50 33.12 11.53
CA GLU A 489 -20.42 33.78 10.26
C GLU A 489 -21.37 33.15 9.26
N VAL A 490 -22.14 34.04 8.68
CA VAL A 490 -23.09 33.75 7.63
C VAL A 490 -22.31 33.29 6.40
N ASP A 491 -22.44 32.03 6.07
CA ASP A 491 -21.88 31.46 4.83
C ASP A 491 -22.51 32.21 3.64
N ILE A 492 -21.71 33.04 2.97
CA ILE A 492 -22.15 33.86 1.83
C ILE A 492 -22.66 32.96 0.68
N ASN A 493 -22.22 31.71 0.60
CA ASN A 493 -22.70 30.74 -0.37
C ASN A 493 -24.06 30.14 -0.01
N SER A 494 -24.46 30.12 1.26
CA SER A 494 -25.79 29.70 1.69
C SER A 494 -26.85 30.75 1.45
N ASN A 495 -26.46 31.96 1.09
CA ASN A 495 -27.40 33.06 0.86
C ASN A 495 -28.23 32.89 -0.42
N PHE A 496 -27.83 32.04 -1.34
CA PHE A 496 -28.51 31.80 -2.60
C PHE A 496 -28.90 30.34 -2.76
N SER A 497 -30.11 30.09 -3.24
CA SER A 497 -30.53 28.75 -3.64
C SER A 497 -31.23 28.76 -5.00
N ILE A 498 -31.00 27.71 -5.80
CA ILE A 498 -31.50 27.58 -7.17
C ILE A 498 -32.38 26.33 -7.22
N TYR A 499 -33.67 26.52 -7.52
CA TYR A 499 -34.63 25.42 -7.57
C TYR A 499 -35.74 25.65 -8.61
N PRO A 500 -36.35 24.58 -9.15
CA PRO A 500 -35.91 23.18 -9.02
C PRO A 500 -34.61 22.94 -9.77
N ASN A 501 -33.80 22.04 -9.24
CA ASN A 501 -32.60 21.57 -9.90
C ASN A 501 -32.49 20.05 -9.66
N PRO A 502 -32.70 19.21 -10.70
CA PRO A 502 -32.87 19.50 -12.13
C PRO A 502 -34.19 20.25 -12.52
N SER A 503 -34.11 21.09 -13.57
CA SER A 503 -35.20 21.95 -14.05
C SER A 503 -35.58 21.65 -15.51
N ASN A 504 -36.80 22.00 -15.88
CA ASN A 504 -37.27 22.04 -17.28
C ASN A 504 -37.04 23.42 -17.93
N GLY A 505 -36.12 24.23 -17.40
CA GLY A 505 -35.78 25.55 -17.91
C GLY A 505 -36.40 26.72 -17.12
N ASN A 506 -37.35 26.47 -16.22
CA ASN A 506 -37.90 27.49 -15.33
C ASN A 506 -37.27 27.31 -13.94
N ILE A 507 -36.46 28.28 -13.52
CA ILE A 507 -35.71 28.22 -12.26
C ILE A 507 -36.00 29.42 -11.39
N ASN A 508 -36.12 29.21 -10.09
CA ASN A 508 -36.15 30.25 -9.10
C ASN A 508 -34.77 30.38 -8.44
N ILE A 509 -34.30 31.59 -8.37
CA ILE A 509 -33.11 31.93 -7.59
C ILE A 509 -33.60 32.70 -6.37
N SER A 510 -33.42 32.17 -5.18
CA SER A 510 -33.74 32.84 -3.93
C SER A 510 -32.50 33.29 -3.19
N SER A 511 -32.63 34.40 -2.49
CA SER A 511 -31.61 34.96 -1.62
C SER A 511 -32.21 35.22 -0.24
N ILE A 512 -31.45 34.88 0.81
CA ILE A 512 -31.82 35.23 2.20
C ILE A 512 -31.27 36.59 2.63
N VAL A 513 -30.51 37.25 1.75
CA VAL A 513 -29.97 38.60 1.93
C VAL A 513 -30.44 39.51 0.82
N ASP A 514 -30.51 40.81 1.08
CA ASP A 514 -30.73 41.82 0.06
C ASP A 514 -29.44 41.93 -0.80
N ALA A 515 -29.46 41.29 -1.96
CA ALA A 515 -28.32 41.28 -2.88
C ALA A 515 -28.32 42.51 -3.84
N GLY A 516 -29.40 43.27 -3.86
CA GLY A 516 -29.56 44.44 -4.76
C GLY A 516 -29.51 44.08 -6.24
N ASP A 517 -28.87 44.92 -7.00
CA ASP A 517 -28.67 44.70 -8.46
C ASP A 517 -27.63 43.61 -8.70
N VAL A 518 -28.02 42.50 -9.30
CA VAL A 518 -27.14 41.39 -9.68
C VAL A 518 -27.28 41.02 -11.15
N THR A 519 -26.19 40.56 -11.73
CA THR A 519 -26.18 39.93 -13.05
C THR A 519 -26.20 38.43 -12.89
N ILE A 520 -27.22 37.76 -13.40
CA ILE A 520 -27.33 36.32 -13.47
C ILE A 520 -26.88 35.87 -14.85
N SER A 521 -25.89 35.02 -14.92
CA SER A 521 -25.39 34.42 -16.15
C SER A 521 -25.46 32.90 -16.06
N ILE A 522 -25.82 32.22 -17.16
CA ILE A 522 -25.73 30.77 -17.29
C ILE A 522 -24.69 30.49 -18.36
N VAL A 523 -23.67 29.66 -18.00
CA VAL A 523 -22.62 29.29 -18.93
C VAL A 523 -22.63 27.79 -19.18
N ASP A 524 -22.26 27.36 -20.38
CA ASP A 524 -22.07 25.96 -20.71
C ASP A 524 -20.72 25.46 -20.18
N LEU A 525 -20.47 24.13 -20.25
CA LEU A 525 -19.22 23.51 -19.75
C LEU A 525 -17.96 23.97 -20.51
N ASN A 526 -18.12 24.67 -21.65
CA ASN A 526 -17.03 25.28 -22.40
C ASN A 526 -16.75 26.73 -21.97
N GLY A 527 -17.47 27.22 -20.94
CA GLY A 527 -17.35 28.61 -20.46
C GLY A 527 -18.08 29.64 -21.30
N ARG A 528 -18.88 29.21 -22.28
CA ARG A 528 -19.65 30.14 -23.14
C ARG A 528 -20.92 30.56 -22.42
N THR A 529 -21.14 31.86 -22.26
CA THR A 529 -22.39 32.40 -21.72
C THR A 529 -23.56 32.13 -22.70
N VAL A 530 -24.56 31.40 -22.24
CA VAL A 530 -25.76 31.00 -23.01
C VAL A 530 -27.00 31.76 -22.58
N PHE A 531 -26.94 32.38 -21.40
CA PHE A 531 -28.00 33.25 -20.88
C PHE A 531 -27.39 34.33 -19.99
N THR A 532 -27.96 35.54 -19.99
CA THR A 532 -27.63 36.59 -19.02
C THR A 532 -28.82 37.50 -18.79
N GLN A 533 -29.01 37.91 -17.54
CA GLN A 533 -30.09 38.85 -17.15
C GLN A 533 -29.65 39.65 -15.93
N ASN A 534 -29.92 40.96 -15.94
CA ASN A 534 -29.76 41.82 -14.76
C ASN A 534 -31.11 41.90 -14.01
N VAL A 535 -31.05 41.69 -12.70
CA VAL A 535 -32.23 41.68 -11.82
C VAL A 535 -31.93 42.34 -10.49
N GLU A 536 -32.95 42.90 -9.85
CA GLU A 536 -32.90 43.22 -8.41
C GLU A 536 -33.30 41.98 -7.62
N LEU A 537 -32.41 41.48 -6.77
CA LEU A 537 -32.60 40.24 -6.00
C LEU A 537 -32.71 40.53 -4.50
N TYR A 538 -33.92 40.77 -4.03
CA TYR A 538 -34.22 41.00 -2.61
C TYR A 538 -34.58 39.70 -1.85
N ASN A 539 -35.41 38.85 -2.44
CA ASN A 539 -35.84 37.58 -1.87
C ASN A 539 -35.74 36.43 -2.89
N SER A 540 -36.38 36.59 -4.04
CA SER A 540 -36.34 35.61 -5.12
C SER A 540 -36.65 36.20 -6.46
N VAL A 541 -36.11 35.61 -7.51
CA VAL A 541 -36.40 35.94 -8.91
C VAL A 541 -36.62 34.65 -9.70
N ASN A 542 -37.56 34.69 -10.63
CA ASN A 542 -37.76 33.60 -11.57
C ASN A 542 -37.01 33.89 -12.86
N ILE A 543 -36.24 32.90 -13.32
CA ILE A 543 -35.47 32.95 -14.56
C ILE A 543 -36.05 31.93 -15.52
N ASN A 544 -36.44 32.41 -16.70
CA ASN A 544 -36.89 31.56 -17.79
C ASN A 544 -35.70 31.21 -18.70
N ALA A 545 -35.22 30.00 -18.60
CA ALA A 545 -34.14 29.41 -19.40
C ALA A 545 -34.64 28.22 -20.26
N GLU A 546 -35.91 28.19 -20.62
CA GLU A 546 -36.54 27.12 -21.44
C GLU A 546 -35.90 26.96 -22.82
N SER A 547 -35.18 27.98 -23.30
CA SER A 547 -34.43 27.90 -24.56
C SER A 547 -33.14 27.07 -24.48
N LEU A 548 -32.71 26.67 -23.29
CA LEU A 548 -31.52 25.85 -23.11
C LEU A 548 -31.83 24.39 -23.41
N ASN A 549 -30.90 23.73 -24.10
CA ASN A 549 -30.99 22.31 -24.35
C ASN A 549 -30.77 21.51 -23.06
N THR A 550 -31.25 20.25 -23.03
CA THR A 550 -30.91 19.29 -21.97
C THR A 550 -29.39 19.21 -21.77
N GLY A 551 -28.94 19.40 -20.56
CA GLY A 551 -27.51 19.42 -20.26
C GLY A 551 -27.17 19.99 -18.88
N VAL A 552 -25.88 20.04 -18.61
CA VAL A 552 -25.32 20.63 -17.39
C VAL A 552 -24.76 22.02 -17.70
N TYR A 553 -25.11 22.97 -16.84
CA TYR A 553 -24.73 24.37 -16.94
C TYR A 553 -24.22 24.86 -15.59
N ILE A 554 -23.58 26.02 -15.59
CA ILE A 554 -23.14 26.74 -14.39
C ILE A 554 -23.90 28.07 -14.36
N VAL A 555 -24.63 28.31 -13.27
CA VAL A 555 -25.25 29.62 -12.98
C VAL A 555 -24.27 30.45 -12.19
N GLN A 556 -24.02 31.66 -12.63
CA GLN A 556 -23.22 32.68 -11.96
C GLN A 556 -24.09 33.87 -11.57
N ILE A 557 -24.04 34.27 -10.31
CA ILE A 557 -24.73 35.45 -9.78
C ILE A 557 -23.66 36.44 -9.36
N ASN A 558 -23.57 37.57 -10.01
CA ASN A 558 -22.58 38.61 -9.77
C ASN A 558 -23.26 39.93 -9.38
N GLY A 559 -22.95 40.43 -8.20
CA GLY A 559 -23.38 41.75 -7.70
C GLY A 559 -22.22 42.55 -7.16
N ASN A 560 -22.46 43.74 -6.64
CA ASN A 560 -21.41 44.63 -6.15
C ASN A 560 -20.56 44.02 -5.01
N ASN A 561 -21.20 43.20 -4.14
CA ASN A 561 -20.57 42.61 -2.96
C ASN A 561 -20.73 41.07 -2.91
N TYR A 562 -21.32 40.47 -3.96
CA TYR A 562 -21.67 39.06 -3.97
C TYR A 562 -21.26 38.42 -5.29
N THR A 563 -20.65 37.24 -5.20
CA THR A 563 -20.46 36.35 -6.35
C THR A 563 -20.84 34.95 -5.88
N HIS A 564 -21.75 34.30 -6.60
CA HIS A 564 -22.19 32.94 -6.32
C HIS A 564 -22.20 32.14 -7.62
N THR A 565 -21.80 30.88 -7.51
CA THR A 565 -21.76 29.94 -8.63
C THR A 565 -22.42 28.64 -8.22
N ALA A 566 -23.33 28.14 -9.04
CA ALA A 566 -23.99 26.86 -8.77
C ALA A 566 -24.20 26.04 -10.05
N LYS A 567 -24.21 24.72 -9.91
CA LYS A 567 -24.56 23.80 -10.99
C LYS A 567 -26.05 23.83 -11.27
N LEU A 568 -26.43 23.85 -12.55
CA LEU A 568 -27.80 23.73 -13.03
C LEU A 568 -27.89 22.56 -14.00
N ILE A 569 -28.89 21.71 -13.80
CA ILE A 569 -29.22 20.60 -14.71
C ILE A 569 -30.55 20.94 -15.41
N ILE A 570 -30.54 20.99 -16.73
CA ILE A 570 -31.74 21.12 -17.58
C ILE A 570 -32.09 19.73 -18.12
N LYS A 571 -33.35 19.31 -17.93
CA LYS A 571 -33.91 18.03 -18.38
C LYS A 571 -34.53 18.13 -19.75
#